data_006cbb1283aa3fec59f666799197819c
#
_entry.id   006cbb1283aa3fec59f666799197819c
#
_cell.length_a   1.000
_cell.length_b   1.000
_cell.length_c   1.000
_cell.angle_alpha   90.00
_cell.angle_beta   90.00
_cell.angle_gamma   90.00
#
_symmetry.space_group_name_H-M   'P 1'
#
loop_
_entity.id
_entity.type
_entity.pdbx_description
1 polymer ?
#
loop_
_entity_poly.entity_id
_entity_poly.type
_entity_poly.pdbx_seq_one_letter_code
_entity_poly.pdbx_strand_id
1 'polypeptide(L)'
;MKNKIKIAAFSNTSSEIIVKKWDFQKIFLPSDKVKDSEIVIKELEDTDYFICLGQKPAIKNKICLELVAKNNADEIKTNFEIEKLIEEFKKNDIQIIKSTNPGKSYCNQVYWNSLKYIKDNSLNCKILFIHVPFEKI
;
A
#
# COMPACT_ATOMS: atom_id res chain seq x y z
N MET A 1 17.25 -8.96 -14.89
CA MET A 1 16.73 -7.58 -14.81
C MET A 1 16.31 -7.27 -13.39
N LYS A 2 16.63 -6.08 -12.93
CA LYS A 2 16.18 -5.64 -11.62
C LYS A 2 14.69 -5.31 -11.65
N ASN A 3 13.95 -5.76 -10.64
CA ASN A 3 12.56 -5.38 -10.48
C ASN A 3 12.44 -3.89 -10.16
N LYS A 4 11.47 -3.22 -10.78
CA LYS A 4 11.14 -1.84 -10.44
C LYS A 4 10.19 -1.84 -9.26
N ILE A 5 10.65 -1.25 -8.15
CA ILE A 5 9.89 -1.16 -6.90
C ILE A 5 9.60 0.32 -6.64
N LYS A 6 8.35 0.64 -6.44
CA LYS A 6 7.91 2.00 -6.09
C LYS A 6 7.11 1.99 -4.80
N ILE A 7 7.26 3.05 -4.02
CA ILE A 7 6.57 3.20 -2.75
C ILE A 7 5.83 4.53 -2.74
N ALA A 8 4.55 4.49 -2.42
CA ALA A 8 3.72 5.68 -2.28
C ALA A 8 3.30 5.86 -0.82
N ALA A 9 3.26 7.11 -0.38
CA ALA A 9 2.80 7.48 0.96
C ALA A 9 1.98 8.75 0.89
N PHE A 10 0.98 8.87 1.75
CA PHE A 10 0.19 10.10 1.84
C PHE A 10 1.00 11.19 2.49
N SER A 11 0.98 12.39 1.89
CA SER A 11 1.66 13.58 2.41
C SER A 11 1.09 13.97 3.78
N ASN A 12 1.97 14.51 4.63
CA ASN A 12 1.61 14.99 5.98
C ASN A 12 1.09 13.88 6.91
N THR A 13 1.57 12.66 6.73
CA THR A 13 1.21 11.51 7.57
C THR A 13 2.47 10.81 8.09
N SER A 14 2.28 9.88 9.04
CA SER A 14 3.38 9.04 9.55
C SER A 14 4.04 8.23 8.44
N SER A 15 3.27 7.83 7.43
CA SER A 15 3.82 7.07 6.30
C SER A 15 4.82 7.89 5.50
N GLU A 16 4.61 9.20 5.32
CA GLU A 16 5.59 10.07 4.66
C GLU A 16 6.90 10.11 5.44
N ILE A 17 6.83 10.24 6.76
CA ILE A 17 8.01 10.28 7.64
C ILE A 17 8.83 9.01 7.49
N ILE A 18 8.17 7.86 7.51
CA ILE A 18 8.81 6.54 7.40
C ILE A 18 9.47 6.38 6.03
N VAL A 19 8.75 6.69 4.96
CA VAL A 19 9.20 6.48 3.59
C VAL A 19 10.38 7.39 3.22
N LYS A 20 10.45 8.59 3.77
CA LYS A 20 11.57 9.52 3.52
C LYS A 20 12.93 8.94 3.91
N LYS A 21 12.95 7.99 4.85
CA LYS A 21 14.18 7.36 5.32
C LYS A 21 14.66 6.24 4.40
N TRP A 22 13.86 5.82 3.43
CA TRP A 22 14.14 4.67 2.59
C TRP A 22 14.73 5.09 1.24
N ASP A 23 15.63 4.27 0.71
CA ASP A 23 16.28 4.52 -0.57
C ASP A 23 15.56 3.79 -1.71
N PHE A 24 14.28 4.15 -1.92
CA PHE A 24 13.46 3.65 -3.02
C PHE A 24 12.88 4.81 -3.81
N GLN A 25 12.39 4.54 -5.02
CA GLN A 25 11.61 5.53 -5.75
C GLN A 25 10.31 5.81 -4.99
N LYS A 26 10.12 7.05 -4.60
CA LYS A 26 9.03 7.46 -3.72
C LYS A 26 8.04 8.36 -4.44
N ILE A 27 6.77 8.20 -4.10
CA ILE A 27 5.67 9.00 -4.61
C ILE A 27 4.85 9.47 -3.42
N PHE A 28 4.59 10.78 -3.34
CA PHE A 28 3.77 11.32 -2.25
C PHE A 28 2.38 11.65 -2.78
N LEU A 29 1.35 11.17 -2.07
CA LEU A 29 -0.03 11.27 -2.50
C LEU A 29 -0.77 12.38 -1.74
N PRO A 30 -1.58 13.20 -2.44
CA PRO A 30 -2.43 14.17 -1.76
C PRO A 30 -3.62 13.48 -1.09
N SER A 31 -4.22 14.14 -0.10
CA SER A 31 -5.47 13.68 0.52
C SER A 31 -6.66 14.01 -0.38
N ASP A 32 -6.75 13.35 -1.52
CA ASP A 32 -7.78 13.56 -2.53
C ASP A 32 -8.07 12.23 -3.20
N LYS A 33 -9.29 11.73 -3.04
CA LYS A 33 -9.70 10.38 -3.50
C LYS A 33 -9.60 10.16 -5.00
N VAL A 34 -9.58 11.21 -5.80
CA VAL A 34 -9.46 11.12 -7.25
C VAL A 34 -8.00 11.26 -7.66
N LYS A 35 -7.34 12.32 -7.19
CA LYS A 35 -5.95 12.62 -7.57
C LYS A 35 -4.96 11.56 -7.10
N ASP A 36 -5.15 11.02 -5.88
CA ASP A 36 -4.27 9.97 -5.36
C ASP A 36 -4.30 8.73 -6.26
N SER A 37 -5.48 8.30 -6.67
CA SER A 37 -5.64 7.15 -7.57
C SER A 37 -5.06 7.42 -8.95
N GLU A 38 -5.25 8.61 -9.50
CA GLU A 38 -4.68 8.98 -10.81
C GLU A 38 -3.15 8.90 -10.78
N ILE A 39 -2.53 9.38 -9.71
CA ILE A 39 -1.08 9.36 -9.57
C ILE A 39 -0.57 7.92 -9.51
N VAL A 40 -1.17 7.07 -8.69
CA VAL A 40 -0.76 5.66 -8.56
C VAL A 40 -0.94 4.93 -9.89
N ILE A 41 -2.11 5.04 -10.51
CA ILE A 41 -2.44 4.32 -11.74
C ILE A 41 -1.45 4.61 -12.86
N LYS A 42 -0.99 5.87 -13.00
CA LYS A 42 0.02 6.23 -13.99
C LYS A 42 1.34 5.48 -13.83
N GLU A 43 1.65 5.06 -12.61
CA GLU A 43 2.93 4.40 -12.31
C GLU A 43 2.86 2.88 -12.44
N LEU A 44 1.67 2.29 -12.50
CA LEU A 44 1.51 0.83 -12.44
C LEU A 44 2.08 0.10 -13.65
N GLU A 45 1.98 0.66 -14.85
CA GLU A 45 2.48 0.02 -16.07
C GLU A 45 3.99 -0.11 -16.10
N ASP A 46 4.69 0.78 -15.42
CA ASP A 46 6.15 0.82 -15.36
C ASP A 46 6.69 0.38 -14.00
N THR A 47 5.98 -0.54 -13.35
CA THR A 47 6.34 -0.98 -12.00
C THR A 47 6.07 -2.47 -11.86
N ASP A 48 7.00 -3.19 -11.21
CA ASP A 48 6.83 -4.61 -10.90
C ASP A 48 6.19 -4.82 -9.55
N TYR A 49 6.62 -4.03 -8.54
CA TYR A 49 6.09 -4.10 -7.18
C TYR A 49 5.77 -2.70 -6.68
N PHE A 50 4.54 -2.49 -6.27
CA PHE A 50 4.08 -1.20 -5.77
C PHE A 50 3.58 -1.36 -4.34
N ILE A 51 4.14 -0.59 -3.41
CA ILE A 51 3.74 -0.62 -2.01
C ILE A 51 3.16 0.75 -1.64
N CYS A 52 1.93 0.76 -1.16
CA CYS A 52 1.28 1.97 -0.64
C CYS A 52 1.31 1.94 0.88
N LEU A 53 1.67 3.05 1.49
CA LEU A 53 1.69 3.20 2.95
C LEU A 53 0.66 4.23 3.41
N GLY A 54 -0.15 3.84 4.39
CA GLY A 54 -1.07 4.74 5.08
C GLY A 54 -0.91 4.60 6.58
N GLN A 55 -1.34 5.62 7.33
CA GLN A 55 -1.29 5.54 8.79
C GLN A 55 -2.61 5.02 9.35
N LYS A 56 -2.52 4.23 10.42
CA LYS A 56 -3.69 3.72 11.13
C LYS A 56 -3.45 3.93 12.63
N PRO A 57 -4.06 4.96 13.24
CA PRO A 57 -3.78 5.29 14.65
C PRO A 57 -4.12 4.18 15.65
N ALA A 58 -5.05 3.30 15.30
CA ALA A 58 -5.49 2.23 16.20
C ALA A 58 -4.45 1.13 16.40
N ILE A 59 -3.48 0.99 15.51
CA ILE A 59 -2.41 -0.01 15.67
C ILE A 59 -1.20 0.60 16.35
N LYS A 60 -0.56 -0.20 17.23
CA LYS A 60 0.63 0.24 17.97
C LYS A 60 1.72 -0.81 17.83
N ASN A 61 2.93 -0.35 17.50
CA ASN A 61 4.11 -1.22 17.40
C ASN A 61 3.95 -2.41 16.43
N LYS A 62 3.03 -2.30 15.47
CA LYS A 62 2.76 -3.35 14.48
C LYS A 62 2.52 -2.72 13.13
N ILE A 63 2.75 -3.49 12.07
CA ILE A 63 2.29 -3.09 10.74
C ILE A 63 1.11 -3.97 10.33
N CYS A 64 0.22 -3.40 9.55
CA CYS A 64 -0.99 -4.07 9.11
C CYS A 64 -0.96 -4.25 7.60
N LEU A 65 -0.98 -5.50 7.15
CA LEU A 65 -1.05 -5.83 5.73
C LEU A 65 -2.51 -5.94 5.33
N GLU A 66 -2.96 -5.05 4.46
CA GLU A 66 -4.32 -5.09 3.95
C GLU A 66 -4.41 -6.08 2.78
N LEU A 67 -5.03 -7.21 3.03
CA LEU A 67 -5.08 -8.31 2.05
C LEU A 67 -6.13 -8.13 0.97
N VAL A 68 -7.11 -7.25 1.19
CA VAL A 68 -8.18 -6.98 0.24
C VAL A 68 -8.51 -5.50 0.17
N ALA A 69 -8.97 -5.05 -1.00
CA ALA A 69 -9.63 -3.76 -1.15
C ALA A 69 -11.12 -4.00 -1.34
N LYS A 70 -11.96 -3.08 -0.89
CA LYS A 70 -13.41 -3.23 -0.92
C LYS A 70 -14.11 -2.07 -1.61
N ASN A 71 -15.22 -2.41 -2.30
CA ASN A 71 -16.14 -1.43 -2.86
C ASN A 71 -17.56 -1.96 -2.64
N ASN A 72 -18.21 -1.50 -1.58
CA ASN A 72 -19.51 -2.02 -1.12
C ASN A 72 -19.40 -3.52 -0.80
N ALA A 73 -20.16 -4.38 -1.49
CA ALA A 73 -20.13 -5.82 -1.31
C ALA A 73 -18.99 -6.50 -2.08
N ASP A 74 -18.33 -5.80 -2.98
CA ASP A 74 -17.27 -6.36 -3.81
C ASP A 74 -15.92 -6.24 -3.12
N GLU A 75 -15.04 -7.22 -3.38
CA GLU A 75 -13.66 -7.16 -2.89
C GLU A 75 -12.70 -7.71 -3.92
N ILE A 76 -11.47 -7.17 -3.90
CA ILE A 76 -10.37 -7.67 -4.72
C ILE A 76 -9.21 -7.99 -3.78
N LYS A 77 -8.70 -9.21 -3.85
CA LYS A 77 -7.53 -9.62 -3.06
C LYS A 77 -6.26 -9.06 -3.67
N THR A 78 -5.29 -8.75 -2.82
CA THR A 78 -3.96 -8.36 -3.30
C THR A 78 -3.34 -9.48 -4.13
N ASN A 79 -2.57 -9.10 -5.13
CA ASN A 79 -1.78 -10.04 -5.95
C ASN A 79 -0.33 -10.14 -5.47
N PHE A 80 0.00 -9.53 -4.34
CA PHE A 80 1.36 -9.53 -3.77
C PHE A 80 1.68 -10.86 -3.09
N GLU A 81 2.96 -11.25 -3.08
CA GLU A 81 3.43 -12.49 -2.47
C GLU A 81 3.55 -12.33 -0.95
N ILE A 82 2.43 -12.45 -0.25
CA ILE A 82 2.30 -12.12 1.17
C ILE A 82 3.15 -13.02 2.07
N GLU A 83 3.19 -14.33 1.81
CA GLU A 83 3.89 -15.26 2.69
C GLU A 83 5.40 -14.99 2.76
N LYS A 84 6.01 -14.67 1.62
CA LYS A 84 7.42 -14.30 1.57
C LYS A 84 7.71 -13.03 2.34
N LEU A 85 6.82 -12.05 2.21
CA LEU A 85 6.94 -10.77 2.90
C LEU A 85 6.83 -10.96 4.42
N ILE A 86 5.89 -11.78 4.87
CA ILE A 86 5.71 -12.10 6.28
C ILE A 86 6.96 -12.74 6.87
N GLU A 87 7.58 -13.68 6.14
CA GLU A 87 8.82 -14.32 6.59
C GLU A 87 9.94 -13.29 6.80
N GLU A 88 10.09 -12.33 5.86
CA GLU A 88 11.10 -11.29 5.99
C GLU A 88 10.84 -10.36 7.17
N PHE A 89 9.59 -10.01 7.42
CA PHE A 89 9.24 -9.19 8.59
C PHE A 89 9.54 -9.92 9.90
N LYS A 90 9.22 -11.22 9.97
CA LYS A 90 9.50 -12.02 11.16
C LYS A 90 10.99 -12.13 11.46
N LYS A 91 11.82 -12.26 10.42
CA LYS A 91 13.27 -12.29 10.58
C LYS A 91 13.84 -11.01 11.19
N ASN A 92 13.14 -9.90 11.02
CA ASN A 92 13.55 -8.59 11.51
C ASN A 92 12.78 -8.16 12.76
N ASP A 93 12.11 -9.10 13.44
CA ASP A 93 11.32 -8.86 14.66
C ASP A 93 10.21 -7.83 14.50
N ILE A 94 9.65 -7.73 13.30
CA ILE A 94 8.54 -6.82 13.02
C ILE A 94 7.22 -7.58 13.18
N GLN A 95 6.36 -7.10 14.07
CA GLN A 95 5.06 -7.69 14.31
C GLN A 95 4.07 -7.28 13.22
N ILE A 96 3.28 -8.25 12.76
CA ILE A 96 2.37 -8.07 11.62
C ILE A 96 0.95 -8.43 12.00
N ILE A 97 -0.01 -7.66 11.51
CA ILE A 97 -1.44 -7.98 11.50
C ILE A 97 -1.86 -8.18 10.05
N LYS A 98 -2.58 -9.25 9.76
CA LYS A 98 -3.24 -9.43 8.47
C LYS A 98 -4.67 -8.89 8.59
N SER A 99 -5.09 -8.06 7.65
CA SER A 99 -6.41 -7.44 7.69
C SER A 99 -7.18 -7.71 6.40
N THR A 100 -8.46 -8.04 6.55
CA THR A 100 -9.42 -8.11 5.45
C THR A 100 -10.45 -6.98 5.53
N ASN A 101 -10.19 -5.98 6.36
CA ASN A 101 -11.06 -4.81 6.52
C ASN A 101 -10.25 -3.52 6.35
N PRO A 102 -10.09 -3.04 5.11
CA PRO A 102 -9.25 -1.86 4.82
C PRO A 102 -9.89 -0.53 5.24
N GLY A 103 -11.13 -0.54 5.74
CA GLY A 103 -11.85 0.67 6.09
C GLY A 103 -12.50 1.34 4.87
N LYS A 104 -12.91 2.60 5.04
CA LYS A 104 -13.62 3.37 4.01
C LYS A 104 -12.93 4.68 3.66
N SER A 105 -11.64 4.80 3.97
CA SER A 105 -10.86 6.02 3.77
C SER A 105 -10.22 6.08 2.38
N TYR A 106 -9.39 7.10 2.19
CA TYR A 106 -8.56 7.27 0.99
C TYR A 106 -7.73 6.02 0.68
N CYS A 107 -7.22 5.36 1.72
CA CYS A 107 -6.37 4.18 1.58
C CYS A 107 -7.08 3.05 0.85
N ASN A 108 -8.30 2.73 1.27
CA ASN A 108 -9.08 1.69 0.60
C ASN A 108 -9.44 2.10 -0.83
N GLN A 109 -9.78 3.36 -1.04
CA GLN A 109 -10.19 3.84 -2.36
C GLN A 109 -9.04 3.76 -3.39
N VAL A 110 -7.85 4.20 -3.02
CA VAL A 110 -6.70 4.10 -3.92
C VAL A 110 -6.30 2.65 -4.16
N TYR A 111 -6.43 1.81 -3.14
CA TYR A 111 -6.13 0.38 -3.23
C TYR A 111 -7.11 -0.33 -4.18
N TRP A 112 -8.39 -0.09 -4.00
CA TRP A 112 -9.44 -0.65 -4.88
C TRP A 112 -9.21 -0.23 -6.33
N ASN A 113 -9.06 1.07 -6.57
CA ASN A 113 -8.89 1.61 -7.92
C ASN A 113 -7.65 1.02 -8.60
N SER A 114 -6.56 0.87 -7.85
CA SER A 114 -5.31 0.32 -8.39
C SER A 114 -5.42 -1.16 -8.71
N LEU A 115 -5.97 -1.96 -7.80
CA LEU A 115 -6.17 -3.40 -8.04
C LEU A 115 -7.12 -3.66 -9.19
N LYS A 116 -8.20 -2.87 -9.28
CA LYS A 116 -9.15 -3.00 -10.39
C LYS A 116 -8.50 -2.65 -11.72
N TYR A 117 -7.69 -1.59 -11.77
CA TYR A 117 -6.97 -1.21 -12.98
C TYR A 117 -5.99 -2.30 -13.43
N ILE A 118 -5.25 -2.89 -12.50
CA ILE A 118 -4.34 -4.01 -12.80
C ILE A 118 -5.10 -5.18 -13.39
N LYS A 119 -6.22 -5.54 -12.79
CA LYS A 119 -7.06 -6.66 -13.24
C LYS A 119 -7.66 -6.39 -14.61
N ASP A 120 -8.27 -5.22 -14.81
CA ASP A 120 -8.96 -4.86 -16.05
C ASP A 120 -8.00 -4.72 -17.24
N ASN A 121 -6.75 -4.37 -16.99
CA ASN A 121 -5.73 -4.16 -18.03
C ASN A 121 -4.68 -5.27 -18.08
N SER A 122 -4.86 -6.33 -17.31
CA SER A 122 -3.96 -7.50 -17.26
C SER A 122 -2.50 -7.11 -17.03
N LEU A 123 -2.24 -6.19 -16.11
CA LEU A 123 -0.90 -5.73 -15.80
C LEU A 123 -0.16 -6.73 -14.91
N ASN A 124 1.17 -6.76 -15.05
CA ASN A 124 2.03 -7.62 -14.24
C ASN A 124 2.42 -7.02 -12.89
N CYS A 125 2.07 -5.77 -12.64
CA CYS A 125 2.40 -5.09 -11.40
C CYS A 125 1.68 -5.74 -10.21
N LYS A 126 2.42 -5.97 -9.13
CA LYS A 126 1.86 -6.47 -7.86
C LYS A 126 1.80 -5.31 -6.87
N ILE A 127 0.66 -5.14 -6.22
CA ILE A 127 0.42 -4.03 -5.30
C ILE A 127 -0.03 -4.53 -3.93
N LEU A 128 0.47 -3.87 -2.89
CA LEU A 128 0.08 -4.14 -1.51
C LEU A 128 -0.11 -2.82 -0.78
N PHE A 129 -1.15 -2.74 0.03
CA PHE A 129 -1.35 -1.62 0.94
C PHE A 129 -0.96 -2.03 2.36
N ILE A 130 -0.09 -1.23 2.99
CA ILE A 130 0.37 -1.47 4.35
C ILE A 130 -0.01 -0.27 5.20
N HIS A 131 -0.68 -0.52 6.32
CA HIS A 131 -0.93 0.50 7.32
C HIS A 131 0.18 0.47 8.37
N VAL A 132 0.66 1.65 8.74
CA VAL A 132 1.72 1.83 9.74
C VAL A 132 1.18 2.59 10.94
N PRO A 133 1.80 2.46 12.13
CA PRO A 133 1.37 3.18 13.32
C PRO A 133 1.52 4.68 13.16
N PHE A 134 0.73 5.42 13.94
CA PHE A 134 0.88 6.87 14.02
C PHE A 134 2.18 7.20 14.77
N GLU A 135 3.00 8.06 14.16
CA GLU A 135 4.20 8.60 14.79
C GLU A 135 4.04 10.10 15.00
N LYS A 136 4.38 10.56 16.19
CA LYS A 136 4.44 12.00 16.45
C LYS A 136 5.67 12.59 15.77
N ILE A 137 5.46 13.73 15.17
CA ILE A 137 6.53 14.53 14.61
C ILE A 137 7.23 15.30 15.73
#